data_dd94ecddbd37740bea53f28c92642280
#
_entry.id   dd94ecddbd37740bea53f28c92642280
#
_cell.length_a   1.000
_cell.length_b   1.000
_cell.length_c   1.000
_cell.angle_alpha   90.00
_cell.angle_beta   90.00
_cell.angle_gamma   90.00
#
_symmetry.space_group_name_H-M   'P 1'
#
loop_
_entity.id
_entity.type
_entity.pdbx_description
1 polymer ?
#
loop_
_entity_poly.entity_id
_entity_poly.type
_entity_poly.pdbx_seq_one_letter_code
_entity_poly.pdbx_strand_id
1 'polypeptide(L)'
;IQKAPFAKLASVLGNQASLIQRLSFGVDDRAVEASRRIKSIGDESTYEKDLTEPADIDRQIAIHSDVVAKRLRRHKLAGRTISLKVRFASFRTVTRSLSLEEGTDLQEEIYAAALELKKRIYMNEGVRLIGVTASNLAPPLETVDLFSTVREKQVKAAAVMDAIQEKFGEHALRKGFWLEEEKRKEMEEKEKENKEAPEEE
;
A
#
# COMPACT_ATOMS: atom_id res chain seq x y z
N ILE A 1 -30.43 -16.88 -4.10
CA ILE A 1 -29.87 -16.73 -5.49
C ILE A 1 -30.35 -17.87 -6.36
N GLN A 2 -30.22 -19.14 -5.95
CA GLN A 2 -30.62 -20.33 -6.75
C GLN A 2 -32.10 -20.30 -7.20
N LYS A 3 -32.99 -19.91 -6.29
CA LYS A 3 -34.43 -19.86 -6.54
C LYS A 3 -34.94 -18.52 -7.09
N ALA A 4 -34.06 -17.54 -7.26
CA ALA A 4 -34.47 -16.22 -7.73
C ALA A 4 -34.64 -16.22 -9.26
N PRO A 5 -35.71 -15.57 -9.79
CA PRO A 5 -35.89 -15.40 -11.23
C PRO A 5 -34.70 -14.65 -11.82
N PHE A 6 -34.16 -15.13 -12.96
CA PHE A 6 -32.98 -14.54 -13.59
C PHE A 6 -33.13 -13.03 -13.87
N ALA A 7 -34.33 -12.60 -14.33
CA ALA A 7 -34.61 -11.20 -14.60
C ALA A 7 -34.39 -10.29 -13.35
N LYS A 8 -34.75 -10.79 -12.16
CA LYS A 8 -34.54 -10.08 -10.89
C LYS A 8 -33.05 -10.07 -10.50
N LEU A 9 -32.31 -11.14 -10.77
CA LEU A 9 -30.87 -11.18 -10.56
C LEU A 9 -30.16 -10.22 -11.53
N ALA A 10 -30.54 -10.22 -12.80
CA ALA A 10 -29.96 -9.35 -13.81
C ALA A 10 -30.19 -7.86 -13.52
N SER A 11 -31.36 -7.48 -12.97
CA SER A 11 -31.64 -6.10 -12.61
C SER A 11 -30.77 -5.59 -11.45
N VAL A 12 -30.28 -6.47 -10.56
CA VAL A 12 -29.47 -6.12 -9.39
C VAL A 12 -27.97 -6.30 -9.67
N LEU A 13 -27.62 -7.40 -10.34
CA LEU A 13 -26.22 -7.85 -10.51
C LEU A 13 -25.67 -7.54 -11.91
N GLY A 14 -26.49 -7.04 -12.83
CA GLY A 14 -26.06 -6.71 -14.19
C GLY A 14 -25.44 -7.93 -14.88
N ASN A 15 -24.30 -7.72 -15.55
CA ASN A 15 -23.58 -8.75 -16.30
C ASN A 15 -23.05 -9.91 -15.42
N GLN A 16 -23.00 -9.74 -14.09
CA GLN A 16 -22.55 -10.78 -13.16
C GLN A 16 -23.66 -11.80 -12.82
N ALA A 17 -24.92 -11.54 -13.15
CA ALA A 17 -26.06 -12.34 -12.75
C ALA A 17 -25.94 -13.82 -13.19
N SER A 18 -25.55 -14.05 -14.44
CA SER A 18 -25.38 -15.40 -14.99
C SER A 18 -24.27 -16.18 -14.26
N LEU A 19 -23.12 -15.54 -14.07
CA LEU A 19 -22.00 -16.17 -13.36
C LEU A 19 -22.39 -16.49 -11.91
N ILE A 20 -22.93 -15.54 -11.19
CA ILE A 20 -23.26 -15.70 -9.77
C ILE A 20 -24.38 -16.76 -9.59
N GLN A 21 -25.34 -16.82 -10.49
CA GLN A 21 -26.37 -17.87 -10.46
C GLN A 21 -25.78 -19.27 -10.70
N ARG A 22 -24.89 -19.43 -11.68
CA ARG A 22 -24.18 -20.70 -11.93
C ARG A 22 -23.32 -21.13 -10.75
N LEU A 23 -22.52 -20.20 -10.19
CA LEU A 23 -21.72 -20.45 -9.00
C LEU A 23 -22.58 -20.88 -7.80
N SER A 24 -23.78 -20.34 -7.65
CA SER A 24 -24.69 -20.73 -6.57
C SER A 24 -25.18 -22.18 -6.68
N PHE A 25 -25.15 -22.79 -7.88
CA PHE A 25 -25.41 -24.21 -8.13
C PHE A 25 -24.13 -25.07 -8.07
N GLY A 26 -22.98 -24.50 -7.72
CA GLY A 26 -21.70 -25.20 -7.70
C GLY A 26 -21.09 -25.42 -9.10
N VAL A 27 -21.62 -24.73 -10.14
CA VAL A 27 -21.12 -24.84 -11.52
C VAL A 27 -20.13 -23.73 -11.79
N ASP A 28 -18.86 -24.09 -11.89
CA ASP A 28 -17.77 -23.20 -12.26
C ASP A 28 -16.87 -23.87 -13.29
N ASP A 29 -17.00 -23.47 -14.57
CA ASP A 29 -16.23 -24.02 -15.67
C ASP A 29 -14.91 -23.25 -15.92
N ARG A 30 -14.58 -22.28 -15.07
CA ARG A 30 -13.33 -21.54 -15.21
C ARG A 30 -12.15 -22.45 -14.89
N ALA A 31 -11.15 -22.45 -15.78
CA ALA A 31 -9.90 -23.14 -15.51
C ALA A 31 -9.21 -22.56 -14.29
N VAL A 32 -8.55 -23.40 -13.49
CA VAL A 32 -7.68 -22.99 -12.41
C VAL A 32 -6.40 -22.44 -13.02
N GLU A 33 -6.20 -21.13 -12.94
CA GLU A 33 -4.96 -20.48 -13.34
C GLU A 33 -3.97 -20.52 -12.17
N ALA A 34 -2.95 -21.38 -12.25
CA ALA A 34 -1.93 -21.54 -11.22
C ALA A 34 -1.01 -20.32 -11.09
N SER A 35 -0.86 -19.52 -12.14
CA SER A 35 -0.05 -18.31 -12.13
C SER A 35 -0.77 -17.17 -12.83
N ARG A 36 -0.94 -16.05 -12.12
CA ARG A 36 -1.43 -14.79 -12.72
C ARG A 36 -0.33 -13.76 -12.74
N ARG A 37 -0.22 -13.04 -13.85
CA ARG A 37 0.66 -11.86 -13.91
C ARG A 37 0.25 -10.87 -12.83
N ILE A 38 1.22 -10.40 -12.02
CA ILE A 38 1.01 -9.36 -11.03
C ILE A 38 0.62 -8.08 -11.77
N LYS A 39 -0.54 -7.51 -11.42
CA LYS A 39 -1.09 -6.28 -12.04
C LYS A 39 -0.80 -5.03 -11.22
N SER A 40 -0.70 -5.19 -9.91
CA SER A 40 -0.39 -4.12 -8.96
C SER A 40 0.25 -4.71 -7.71
N ILE A 41 1.05 -3.89 -7.02
CA ILE A 41 1.64 -4.18 -5.72
C ILE A 41 1.27 -3.02 -4.80
N GLY A 42 0.66 -3.33 -3.67
CA GLY A 42 0.23 -2.31 -2.71
C GLY A 42 0.43 -2.76 -1.27
N ASP A 43 0.34 -1.78 -0.39
CA ASP A 43 0.33 -1.96 1.05
C ASP A 43 -0.60 -0.93 1.68
N GLU A 44 -1.43 -1.35 2.64
CA GLU A 44 -2.36 -0.47 3.34
C GLU A 44 -2.57 -0.92 4.77
N SER A 45 -2.81 0.04 5.68
CA SER A 45 -3.12 -0.24 7.07
C SER A 45 -4.30 0.58 7.56
N THR A 46 -5.12 -0.05 8.41
CA THR A 46 -6.16 0.61 9.19
C THR A 46 -5.63 0.85 10.61
N TYR A 47 -5.80 2.06 11.12
CA TYR A 47 -5.30 2.47 12.43
C TYR A 47 -6.40 2.33 13.49
N GLU A 48 -6.03 1.91 14.71
CA GLU A 48 -6.96 1.85 15.84
C GLU A 48 -7.44 3.24 16.24
N LYS A 49 -6.52 4.20 16.30
CA LYS A 49 -6.80 5.63 16.49
C LYS A 49 -6.60 6.35 15.16
N ASP A 50 -7.58 7.17 14.78
CA ASP A 50 -7.49 7.95 13.55
C ASP A 50 -6.32 8.93 13.63
N LEU A 51 -5.53 9.00 12.56
CA LEU A 51 -4.39 9.92 12.47
C LEU A 51 -4.88 11.34 12.20
N THR A 52 -4.47 12.29 13.02
CA THR A 52 -4.81 13.72 12.90
C THR A 52 -3.60 14.58 12.55
N GLU A 53 -2.41 14.16 13.01
CA GLU A 53 -1.19 14.91 12.79
C GLU A 53 -0.63 14.69 11.38
N PRO A 54 -0.34 15.76 10.62
CA PRO A 54 0.22 15.67 9.28
C PRO A 54 1.53 14.87 9.21
N ALA A 55 2.37 14.97 10.26
CA ALA A 55 3.63 14.24 10.34
C ALA A 55 3.43 12.72 10.46
N ASP A 56 2.40 12.29 11.20
CA ASP A 56 2.07 10.88 11.32
C ASP A 56 1.54 10.31 10.00
N ILE A 57 0.70 11.07 9.30
CA ILE A 57 0.21 10.71 7.98
C ILE A 57 1.37 10.56 6.99
N ASP A 58 2.33 11.51 6.98
CA ASP A 58 3.50 11.46 6.09
C ASP A 58 4.41 10.28 6.42
N ARG A 59 4.59 9.98 7.71
CA ARG A 59 5.35 8.81 8.16
C ARG A 59 4.70 7.51 7.67
N GLN A 60 3.39 7.36 7.79
CA GLN A 60 2.69 6.17 7.30
C GLN A 60 2.77 6.03 5.77
N ILE A 61 2.68 7.13 5.04
CA ILE A 61 2.90 7.12 3.58
C ILE A 61 4.34 6.66 3.27
N ALA A 62 5.36 7.10 4.03
CA ALA A 62 6.74 6.67 3.85
C ALA A 62 6.91 5.17 4.11
N ILE A 63 6.30 4.64 5.17
CA ILE A 63 6.30 3.22 5.52
C ILE A 63 5.68 2.38 4.41
N HIS A 64 4.47 2.71 3.95
CA HIS A 64 3.81 1.98 2.87
C HIS A 64 4.59 2.07 1.56
N SER A 65 5.21 3.21 1.27
CA SER A 65 6.07 3.38 0.09
C SER A 65 7.31 2.47 0.14
N ASP A 66 7.90 2.29 1.32
CA ASP A 66 9.06 1.40 1.53
C ASP A 66 8.68 -0.07 1.31
N VAL A 67 7.54 -0.50 1.88
CA VAL A 67 7.02 -1.87 1.70
C VAL A 67 6.71 -2.15 0.23
N VAL A 68 6.06 -1.21 -0.47
CA VAL A 68 5.73 -1.35 -1.89
C VAL A 68 7.00 -1.42 -2.74
N ALA A 69 7.97 -0.53 -2.50
CA ALA A 69 9.25 -0.52 -3.21
C ALA A 69 10.01 -1.85 -3.04
N LYS A 70 10.11 -2.35 -1.81
CA LYS A 70 10.75 -3.63 -1.50
C LYS A 70 10.07 -4.80 -2.21
N ARG A 71 8.73 -4.83 -2.22
CA ARG A 71 7.98 -5.87 -2.95
C ARG A 71 8.17 -5.77 -4.46
N LEU A 72 8.22 -4.56 -5.04
CA LEU A 72 8.52 -4.35 -6.46
C LEU A 72 9.89 -4.93 -6.82
N ARG A 73 10.95 -4.60 -6.07
CA ARG A 73 12.30 -5.11 -6.31
C ARG A 73 12.39 -6.62 -6.17
N ARG A 74 11.74 -7.23 -5.16
CA ARG A 74 11.67 -8.70 -5.01
C ARG A 74 11.06 -9.39 -6.23
N HIS A 75 10.10 -8.76 -6.90
CA HIS A 75 9.48 -9.27 -8.11
C HIS A 75 10.16 -8.82 -9.41
N LYS A 76 11.25 -8.03 -9.30
CA LYS A 76 11.95 -7.42 -10.45
C LYS A 76 10.99 -6.63 -11.34
N LEU A 77 10.14 -5.82 -10.71
CA LEU A 77 9.13 -4.98 -11.34
C LEU A 77 9.31 -3.53 -10.91
N ALA A 78 8.96 -2.61 -11.80
CA ALA A 78 8.81 -1.19 -11.56
C ALA A 78 7.37 -0.77 -11.84
N GLY A 79 6.81 0.14 -11.05
CA GLY A 79 5.46 0.65 -11.20
C GLY A 79 5.44 2.04 -11.80
N ARG A 80 4.66 2.26 -12.85
CA ARG A 80 4.54 3.57 -13.50
C ARG A 80 3.42 4.41 -12.91
N THR A 81 2.38 3.80 -12.32
CA THR A 81 1.27 4.53 -11.73
C THR A 81 1.24 4.31 -10.23
N ILE A 82 1.37 5.40 -9.48
CA ILE A 82 1.27 5.39 -8.02
C ILE A 82 -0.11 5.89 -7.61
N SER A 83 -0.74 5.19 -6.68
CA SER A 83 -2.04 5.53 -6.13
C SER A 83 -1.95 5.67 -4.62
N LEU A 84 -2.55 6.74 -4.09
CA LEU A 84 -2.75 6.96 -2.67
C LEU A 84 -4.24 6.81 -2.35
N LYS A 85 -4.54 5.90 -1.43
CA LYS A 85 -5.88 5.66 -0.89
C LYS A 85 -5.92 6.17 0.54
N VAL A 86 -6.91 6.98 0.85
CA VAL A 86 -7.17 7.49 2.20
C VAL A 86 -8.62 7.20 2.57
N ARG A 87 -8.85 6.61 3.74
CA ARG A 87 -10.18 6.49 4.32
C ARG A 87 -10.22 7.32 5.59
N PHE A 88 -11.24 8.14 5.71
CA PHE A 88 -11.46 9.02 6.85
C PHE A 88 -12.27 8.35 7.96
N ALA A 89 -12.35 8.99 9.13
CA ALA A 89 -13.17 8.58 10.27
C ALA A 89 -14.64 8.34 9.88
N SER A 90 -15.18 9.15 8.98
CA SER A 90 -16.53 9.01 8.40
C SER A 90 -16.68 7.82 7.45
N PHE A 91 -15.68 6.96 7.28
CA PHE A 91 -15.59 5.89 6.29
C PHE A 91 -15.61 6.35 4.83
N ARG A 92 -15.63 7.65 4.57
CA ARG A 92 -15.43 8.20 3.22
C ARG A 92 -14.04 7.82 2.73
N THR A 93 -13.97 7.19 1.56
CA THR A 93 -12.72 6.77 0.94
C THR A 93 -12.42 7.63 -0.28
N VAL A 94 -11.20 8.13 -0.36
CA VAL A 94 -10.69 8.89 -1.50
C VAL A 94 -9.46 8.19 -2.04
N THR A 95 -9.40 8.02 -3.36
CA THR A 95 -8.22 7.51 -4.04
C THR A 95 -7.78 8.52 -5.10
N ARG A 96 -6.48 8.77 -5.17
CA ARG A 96 -5.86 9.60 -6.21
C ARG A 96 -4.71 8.83 -6.82
N SER A 97 -4.47 9.06 -8.10
CA SER A 97 -3.41 8.38 -8.84
C SER A 97 -2.60 9.37 -9.66
N LEU A 98 -1.32 9.09 -9.82
CA LEU A 98 -0.36 9.83 -10.62
C LEU A 98 0.45 8.84 -11.45
N SER A 99 0.56 9.08 -12.75
CA SER A 99 1.44 8.31 -13.63
C SER A 99 2.76 9.06 -13.80
N LEU A 100 3.84 8.36 -13.52
CA LEU A 100 5.21 8.83 -13.72
C LEU A 100 5.59 8.70 -15.20
N GLU A 101 6.59 9.43 -15.63
CA GLU A 101 7.15 9.28 -16.98
C GLU A 101 7.81 7.92 -17.16
N GLU A 102 8.55 7.47 -16.14
CA GLU A 102 9.17 6.17 -16.08
C GLU A 102 8.67 5.36 -14.88
N GLY A 103 8.75 4.02 -14.97
CA GLY A 103 8.44 3.15 -13.86
C GLY A 103 9.54 3.19 -12.79
N THR A 104 9.15 3.07 -11.53
CA THR A 104 10.09 3.08 -10.39
C THR A 104 9.84 1.93 -9.43
N ASP A 105 10.90 1.50 -8.76
CA ASP A 105 10.93 0.60 -7.61
C ASP A 105 11.66 1.23 -6.41
N LEU A 106 11.94 2.55 -6.50
CA LEU A 106 12.58 3.33 -5.46
C LEU A 106 11.55 3.92 -4.49
N GLN A 107 11.78 3.74 -3.20
CA GLN A 107 10.90 4.25 -2.15
C GLN A 107 10.77 5.77 -2.20
N GLU A 108 11.85 6.48 -2.45
CA GLU A 108 11.92 7.94 -2.49
C GLU A 108 11.01 8.51 -3.58
N GLU A 109 11.00 7.88 -4.77
CA GLU A 109 10.18 8.31 -5.90
C GLU A 109 8.70 7.97 -5.67
N ILE A 110 8.39 6.78 -5.12
CA ILE A 110 7.02 6.38 -4.74
C ILE A 110 6.48 7.32 -3.67
N TYR A 111 7.28 7.62 -2.64
CA TYR A 111 6.92 8.51 -1.55
C TYR A 111 6.67 9.94 -2.04
N ALA A 112 7.55 10.48 -2.87
CA ALA A 112 7.38 11.81 -3.46
C ALA A 112 6.08 11.91 -4.27
N ALA A 113 5.78 10.89 -5.10
CA ALA A 113 4.52 10.81 -5.84
C ALA A 113 3.30 10.74 -4.91
N ALA A 114 3.37 9.95 -3.84
CA ALA A 114 2.29 9.83 -2.87
C ALA A 114 2.06 11.13 -2.08
N LEU A 115 3.11 11.87 -1.72
CA LEU A 115 2.99 13.18 -1.10
C LEU A 115 2.34 14.21 -2.05
N GLU A 116 2.67 14.18 -3.34
CA GLU A 116 2.03 15.03 -4.34
C GLU A 116 0.53 14.72 -4.46
N LEU A 117 0.16 13.43 -4.37
CA LEU A 117 -1.24 13.01 -4.35
C LEU A 117 -1.95 13.43 -3.05
N LYS A 118 -1.26 13.39 -1.91
CA LYS A 118 -1.79 13.86 -0.62
C LYS A 118 -2.25 15.32 -0.70
N LYS A 119 -1.49 16.21 -1.37
CA LYS A 119 -1.86 17.63 -1.56
C LYS A 119 -3.20 17.81 -2.29
N ARG A 120 -3.64 16.81 -3.08
CA ARG A 120 -4.90 16.82 -3.84
C ARG A 120 -6.07 16.22 -3.05
N ILE A 121 -5.86 15.86 -1.79
CA ILE A 121 -6.88 15.30 -0.90
C ILE A 121 -7.12 16.28 0.23
N TYR A 122 -8.35 16.74 0.37
CA TYR A 122 -8.73 17.61 1.49
C TYR A 122 -8.82 16.81 2.78
N MET A 123 -7.87 17.02 3.69
CA MET A 123 -7.69 16.31 4.96
C MET A 123 -8.37 17.11 6.10
N ASN A 124 -9.70 17.05 6.19
CA ASN A 124 -10.49 17.77 7.18
C ASN A 124 -11.05 16.88 8.30
N GLU A 125 -10.69 15.62 8.29
CA GLU A 125 -11.13 14.60 9.25
C GLU A 125 -9.94 13.72 9.64
N GLY A 126 -10.03 13.02 10.76
CA GLY A 126 -9.07 11.98 11.13
C GLY A 126 -8.95 10.91 10.04
N VAL A 127 -7.74 10.44 9.80
CA VAL A 127 -7.42 9.44 8.77
C VAL A 127 -7.38 8.05 9.41
N ARG A 128 -8.31 7.20 9.00
CA ARG A 128 -8.49 5.84 9.53
C ARG A 128 -7.68 4.79 8.79
N LEU A 129 -7.40 5.00 7.50
CA LEU A 129 -6.63 4.08 6.67
C LEU A 129 -5.82 4.86 5.64
N ILE A 130 -4.59 4.42 5.45
CA ILE A 130 -3.71 4.86 4.37
C ILE A 130 -3.25 3.63 3.59
N GLY A 131 -3.22 3.75 2.27
CA GLY A 131 -2.66 2.74 1.38
C GLY A 131 -1.93 3.36 0.21
N VAL A 132 -0.79 2.77 -0.15
CA VAL A 132 -0.02 3.10 -1.34
C VAL A 132 0.00 1.90 -2.28
N THR A 133 -0.23 2.13 -3.56
CA THR A 133 -0.24 1.06 -4.56
C THR A 133 0.51 1.52 -5.81
N ALA A 134 1.36 0.62 -6.34
CA ALA A 134 1.99 0.76 -7.64
C ALA A 134 1.31 -0.16 -8.66
N SER A 135 1.00 0.35 -9.83
CA SER A 135 0.38 -0.37 -10.95
C SER A 135 1.03 0.01 -12.28
N ASN A 136 0.52 -0.52 -13.40
CA ASN A 136 1.20 -0.45 -14.69
C ASN A 136 2.64 -0.97 -14.58
N LEU A 137 2.73 -2.23 -14.10
CA LEU A 137 3.99 -2.87 -13.76
C LEU A 137 4.69 -3.37 -15.02
N ALA A 138 6.00 -3.08 -15.11
CA ALA A 138 6.91 -3.58 -16.12
C ALA A 138 8.27 -3.92 -15.47
N PRO A 139 9.16 -4.68 -16.14
CA PRO A 139 10.53 -4.79 -15.69
C PRO A 139 11.17 -3.40 -15.54
N PRO A 140 12.06 -3.19 -14.54
CA PRO A 140 12.78 -1.93 -14.42
C PRO A 140 13.54 -1.62 -15.73
N LEU A 141 13.51 -0.36 -16.16
CA LEU A 141 14.35 0.06 -17.27
C LEU A 141 15.82 0.11 -16.79
N GLU A 142 16.70 -0.61 -17.46
CA GLU A 142 18.13 -0.47 -17.29
C GLU A 142 18.60 0.82 -18.01
N THR A 143 18.10 1.97 -17.56
CA THR A 143 18.58 3.24 -18.09
C THR A 143 19.89 3.58 -17.40
N VAL A 144 20.96 3.50 -18.15
CA VAL A 144 22.22 4.16 -17.78
C VAL A 144 22.01 5.65 -18.04
N ASP A 145 21.38 6.33 -17.07
CA ASP A 145 21.31 7.79 -17.12
C ASP A 145 22.71 8.33 -16.79
N LEU A 146 23.42 8.70 -17.83
CA LEU A 146 24.79 9.22 -17.75
C LEU A 146 24.92 10.50 -16.90
N PHE A 147 23.80 11.10 -16.49
CA PHE A 147 23.77 12.38 -15.77
C PHE A 147 23.17 12.29 -14.36
N SER A 148 22.51 11.19 -13.98
CA SER A 148 21.82 11.06 -12.68
C SER A 148 22.63 10.28 -11.64
N THR A 149 23.64 10.90 -11.08
CA THR A 149 24.46 10.33 -9.98
C THR A 149 23.64 10.09 -8.70
N VAL A 150 22.55 10.83 -8.47
CA VAL A 150 21.70 10.70 -7.27
C VAL A 150 20.86 9.44 -7.36
N ARG A 151 20.15 9.22 -8.48
CA ARG A 151 19.30 8.03 -8.70
C ARG A 151 20.11 6.74 -8.65
N GLU A 152 21.31 6.73 -9.27
CA GLU A 152 22.21 5.57 -9.18
C GLU A 152 22.63 5.24 -7.75
N LYS A 153 22.92 6.26 -6.92
CA LYS A 153 23.24 6.06 -5.51
C LYS A 153 22.06 5.47 -4.74
N GLN A 154 20.84 5.92 -5.03
CA GLN A 154 19.60 5.39 -4.42
C GLN A 154 19.37 3.93 -4.81
N VAL A 155 19.54 3.58 -6.08
CA VAL A 155 19.43 2.18 -6.56
C VAL A 155 20.47 1.29 -5.86
N LYS A 156 21.72 1.71 -5.79
CA LYS A 156 22.78 0.96 -5.11
C LYS A 156 22.51 0.82 -3.61
N ALA A 157 22.08 1.89 -2.96
CA ALA A 157 21.73 1.88 -1.54
C ALA A 157 20.55 0.95 -1.25
N ALA A 158 19.50 0.97 -2.07
CA ALA A 158 18.36 0.08 -1.95
C ALA A 158 18.77 -1.39 -2.10
N ALA A 159 19.60 -1.72 -3.09
CA ALA A 159 20.10 -3.08 -3.31
C ALA A 159 20.94 -3.59 -2.12
N VAL A 160 21.83 -2.74 -1.58
CA VAL A 160 22.64 -3.09 -0.39
C VAL A 160 21.73 -3.30 0.83
N MET A 161 20.74 -2.42 1.04
CA MET A 161 19.79 -2.55 2.14
C MET A 161 18.99 -3.86 2.04
N ASP A 162 18.47 -4.19 0.86
CA ASP A 162 17.74 -5.43 0.62
C ASP A 162 18.63 -6.66 0.91
N ALA A 163 19.89 -6.66 0.47
CA ALA A 163 20.83 -7.75 0.71
C ALA A 163 21.17 -7.93 2.22
N ILE A 164 21.32 -6.83 2.96
CA ILE A 164 21.54 -6.88 4.41
C ILE A 164 20.29 -7.44 5.10
N GLN A 165 19.10 -6.98 4.74
CA GLN A 165 17.85 -7.46 5.33
C GLN A 165 17.56 -8.93 4.99
N GLU A 166 17.90 -9.39 3.78
CA GLU A 166 17.77 -10.80 3.40
C GLU A 166 18.69 -11.70 4.23
N LYS A 167 19.91 -11.24 4.49
CA LYS A 167 20.95 -12.03 5.23
C LYS A 167 20.75 -12.00 6.74
N PHE A 168 20.37 -10.86 7.31
CA PHE A 168 20.38 -10.61 8.76
C PHE A 168 18.98 -10.33 9.33
N GLY A 169 17.93 -10.38 8.50
CA GLY A 169 16.55 -10.10 8.91
C GLY A 169 16.14 -8.64 8.66
N GLU A 170 14.82 -8.43 8.60
CA GLU A 170 14.23 -7.12 8.24
C GLU A 170 14.53 -5.99 9.23
N HIS A 171 14.91 -6.33 10.46
CA HIS A 171 15.25 -5.38 11.53
C HIS A 171 16.73 -4.95 11.53
N ALA A 172 17.60 -5.63 10.78
CA ALA A 172 19.04 -5.39 10.82
C ALA A 172 19.45 -3.99 10.32
N LEU A 173 18.69 -3.45 9.36
CA LEU A 173 18.89 -2.10 8.84
C LEU A 173 17.55 -1.51 8.45
N ARG A 174 17.19 -0.35 9.03
CA ARG A 174 15.92 0.34 8.78
C ARG A 174 16.12 1.82 8.54
N LYS A 175 15.22 2.41 7.76
CA LYS A 175 15.15 3.86 7.58
C LYS A 175 14.59 4.54 8.84
N GLY A 176 14.97 5.80 9.08
CA GLY A 176 14.66 6.52 10.32
C GLY A 176 13.17 6.59 10.68
N PHE A 177 12.28 6.69 9.68
CA PHE A 177 10.84 6.72 9.90
C PHE A 177 10.27 5.41 10.50
N TRP A 178 10.94 4.26 10.33
CA TRP A 178 10.58 3.02 11.01
C TRP A 178 10.87 3.09 12.52
N LEU A 179 12.01 3.68 12.91
CA LEU A 179 12.38 3.86 14.31
C LEU A 179 11.43 4.83 15.03
N GLU A 180 11.00 5.88 14.34
CA GLU A 180 10.00 6.82 14.87
C GLU A 180 8.65 6.13 15.08
N GLU A 181 8.24 5.25 14.18
CA GLU A 181 7.01 4.48 14.30
C GLU A 181 7.07 3.47 15.47
N GLU A 182 8.20 2.80 15.68
CA GLU A 182 8.38 1.91 16.82
C GLU A 182 8.27 2.66 18.14
N LYS A 183 8.97 3.79 18.29
CA LYS A 183 8.89 4.64 19.48
C LYS A 183 7.46 5.13 19.75
N ARG A 184 6.72 5.47 18.71
CA ARG A 184 5.33 5.89 18.85
C ARG A 184 4.46 4.75 19.40
N LYS A 185 4.61 3.54 18.86
CA LYS A 185 3.88 2.35 19.32
C LYS A 185 4.20 2.00 20.77
N GLU A 186 5.48 2.01 21.14
CA GLU A 186 5.92 1.79 22.54
C GLU A 186 5.30 2.81 23.50
N MET A 187 5.19 4.08 23.10
CA MET A 187 4.54 5.10 23.91
C MET A 187 3.04 4.84 24.06
N GLU A 188 2.36 4.47 22.97
CA GLU A 188 0.92 4.14 23.01
C GLU A 188 0.62 2.90 23.88
N GLU A 189 1.49 1.88 23.85
CA GLU A 189 1.37 0.70 24.71
C GLU A 189 1.53 1.06 26.18
N LYS A 190 2.54 1.85 26.52
CA LYS A 190 2.76 2.33 27.92
C LYS A 190 1.59 3.19 28.40
N GLU A 191 0.99 4.02 27.54
CA GLU A 191 -0.20 4.79 27.90
C GLU A 191 -1.43 3.90 28.16
N LYS A 192 -1.58 2.80 27.41
CA LYS A 192 -2.65 1.80 27.62
C LYS A 192 -2.45 1.09 28.96
N GLU A 193 -1.25 0.59 29.22
CA GLU A 193 -0.92 -0.09 30.50
C GLU A 193 -1.14 0.82 31.71
N ASN A 194 -0.80 2.10 31.62
CA ASN A 194 -0.96 3.06 32.72
C ASN A 194 -2.44 3.44 32.98
N LYS A 195 -3.33 3.26 31.97
CA LYS A 195 -4.78 3.48 32.10
C LYS A 195 -5.53 2.26 32.61
N GLU A 196 -4.95 1.05 32.44
CA GLU A 196 -5.53 -0.22 32.89
C GLU A 196 -5.02 -0.64 34.28
N ALA A 197 -4.02 0.06 34.82
CA ALA A 197 -3.55 -0.17 36.20
C ALA A 197 -4.68 0.21 37.18
N PRO A 198 -5.14 -0.71 38.06
CA PRO A 198 -6.16 -0.38 39.06
C PRO A 198 -5.63 0.68 39.99
N GLU A 199 -6.46 1.71 40.25
CA GLU A 199 -6.22 2.63 41.37
C GLU A 199 -6.22 1.79 42.66
N GLU A 200 -5.03 1.52 43.20
CA GLU A 200 -4.91 0.95 44.56
C GLU A 200 -5.42 1.99 45.56
N GLU A 201 -6.60 1.73 46.10
CA GLU A 201 -7.13 2.39 47.30
C GLU A 201 -6.41 1.89 48.56
#